data_4d12dc229173d94039e0dfbe8ab37192
#
_entry.id   4d12dc229173d94039e0dfbe8ab37192
#
_cell.length_a   1.000
_cell.length_b   1.000
_cell.length_c   1.000
_cell.angle_alpha   90.00
_cell.angle_beta   90.00
_cell.angle_gamma   90.00
#
_symmetry.space_group_name_H-M   'P 1'
#
loop_
_entity.id
_entity.type
_entity.pdbx_description
1 polymer ?
#
loop_
_entity_poly.entity_id
_entity_poly.type
_entity_poly.pdbx_seq_one_letter_code
_entity_poly.pdbx_strand_id
1 'polypeptide(L)'
;MPGQPQAAPFLTFDVRSMDVTETGAISLVPYTIIPRNTPFKVSTEFAFGGGFATWLVSLGLTWFAKFYVESIGPGYEGELGSSTGATVAGQVSYGLPTTAVSVAGIANPGTYKLTCAITIGTGAVGPPSPIAGFVEGPMIQIT
;
A
#
# COMPACT_ATOMS: atom_id res chain seq x y z
N MET A 1 -31.38 -17.22 14.52
CA MET A 1 -31.08 -17.06 13.89
C MET A 1 -30.75 -17.14 13.44
N PRO A 2 -30.74 -17.38 13.31
CA PRO A 2 -30.06 -17.42 12.77
C PRO A 2 -29.48 -16.84 12.11
N GLY A 3 -29.25 -16.71 12.13
CA GLY A 3 -28.67 -16.34 11.51
C GLY A 3 -28.09 -15.81 11.29
N GLN A 4 -27.62 -15.65 11.09
CA GLN A 4 -26.99 -15.22 10.75
C GLN A 4 -26.46 -14.81 10.30
N PRO A 5 -26.57 -15.08 10.37
CA PRO A 5 -25.70 -14.63 9.98
C PRO A 5 -24.93 -13.99 9.25
N GLN A 6 -25.05 -13.66 8.58
CA GLN A 6 -24.24 -12.88 7.98
C GLN A 6 -24.42 -11.53 8.37
N ALA A 7 -24.40 -11.26 9.56
CA ALA A 7 -24.14 -10.00 10.18
C ALA A 7 -22.89 -9.38 9.59
N ALA A 8 -22.77 -8.08 9.58
CA ALA A 8 -21.56 -7.39 9.19
C ALA A 8 -20.37 -7.98 9.92
N PRO A 9 -19.25 -8.23 9.25
CA PRO A 9 -18.07 -8.80 9.90
C PRO A 9 -17.57 -7.90 11.00
N PHE A 10 -17.02 -8.48 12.05
CA PHE A 10 -16.42 -7.73 13.13
C PHE A 10 -15.24 -6.89 12.65
N LEU A 11 -14.50 -7.41 11.70
CA LEU A 11 -13.31 -6.75 11.20
C LEU A 11 -13.16 -7.03 9.72
N THR A 12 -12.94 -5.97 8.96
CA THR A 12 -12.53 -6.05 7.57
C THR A 12 -11.24 -5.29 7.39
N PHE A 13 -10.43 -5.72 6.45
CA PHE A 13 -9.21 -5.03 6.08
C PHE A 13 -9.15 -4.97 4.55
N ASP A 14 -9.18 -3.75 4.04
CA ASP A 14 -9.20 -3.51 2.60
C ASP A 14 -8.00 -2.69 2.18
N VAL A 15 -7.26 -3.18 1.19
CA VAL A 15 -6.28 -2.36 0.49
C VAL A 15 -6.98 -1.82 -0.75
N ARG A 16 -7.21 -0.50 -0.76
CA ARG A 16 -8.15 0.10 -1.69
C ARG A 16 -7.55 0.54 -3.00
N SER A 17 -6.37 1.11 -2.93
CA SER A 17 -5.76 1.67 -4.13
C SER A 17 -4.26 1.74 -3.99
N MET A 18 -3.60 1.87 -5.13
CA MET A 18 -2.19 2.15 -5.22
C MET A 18 -2.01 3.20 -6.30
N ASP A 19 -1.29 4.27 -5.97
CA ASP A 19 -1.12 5.41 -6.86
C ASP A 19 0.35 5.69 -7.11
N VAL A 20 0.61 6.24 -8.28
CA VAL A 20 1.94 6.72 -8.66
C VAL A 20 1.83 8.21 -8.92
N THR A 21 2.72 8.98 -8.29
CA THR A 21 2.71 10.43 -8.40
C THR A 21 4.13 10.96 -8.60
N GLU A 22 4.22 12.20 -9.05
CA GLU A 22 5.51 12.88 -9.18
C GLU A 22 6.12 13.16 -7.81
N THR A 23 7.44 13.17 -7.77
CA THR A 23 8.17 13.52 -6.56
C THR A 23 8.04 15.02 -6.31
N GLY A 24 7.86 15.39 -5.05
CA GLY A 24 7.85 16.80 -4.65
C GLY A 24 6.53 17.51 -4.82
N ALA A 25 5.57 16.91 -5.49
CA ALA A 25 4.24 17.48 -5.60
C ALA A 25 3.28 16.70 -4.73
N ILE A 26 2.39 17.42 -4.04
CA ILE A 26 1.18 16.80 -3.53
C ILE A 26 0.24 16.77 -4.73
N SER A 27 0.58 15.96 -5.71
CA SER A 27 -0.23 15.86 -6.91
C SER A 27 -1.09 14.61 -6.80
N LEU A 28 -2.38 14.80 -6.95
CA LEU A 28 -3.32 13.70 -7.07
C LEU A 28 -3.45 13.25 -8.53
N VAL A 29 -2.64 13.82 -9.42
CA VAL A 29 -2.67 13.45 -10.83
C VAL A 29 -1.85 12.18 -11.02
N PRO A 30 -2.43 11.11 -11.59
CA PRO A 30 -1.68 9.88 -11.86
C PRO A 30 -0.50 10.14 -12.79
N TYR A 31 0.63 9.53 -12.45
CA TYR A 31 1.85 9.68 -13.21
C TYR A 31 2.22 8.30 -13.76
N THR A 32 1.78 7.98 -14.98
CA THR A 32 1.89 6.64 -15.53
C THR A 32 2.93 6.51 -16.65
N ILE A 33 3.39 7.64 -17.20
CA ILE A 33 4.48 7.65 -18.17
C ILE A 33 5.62 8.41 -17.54
N ILE A 34 6.71 7.70 -17.28
CA ILE A 34 7.81 8.21 -16.48
C ILE A 34 9.11 8.07 -17.28
N PRO A 35 9.87 9.16 -17.50
CA PRO A 35 11.16 9.03 -18.13
C PRO A 35 12.10 8.17 -17.29
N ARG A 36 12.99 7.43 -17.95
CA ARG A 36 13.96 6.61 -17.23
C ARG A 36 14.80 7.44 -16.28
N ASN A 37 15.21 6.84 -15.18
CA ASN A 37 16.02 7.47 -14.15
C ASN A 37 15.38 8.70 -13.52
N THR A 38 14.05 8.84 -13.62
CA THR A 38 13.32 9.94 -13.01
C THR A 38 12.65 9.45 -11.73
N PRO A 39 12.86 10.15 -10.61
CA PRO A 39 12.23 9.76 -9.35
C PRO A 39 10.71 9.89 -9.41
N PHE A 40 10.03 9.03 -8.69
CA PHE A 40 8.59 9.09 -8.53
C PHE A 40 8.19 8.56 -7.15
N LYS A 41 6.93 8.71 -6.80
CA LYS A 41 6.40 8.19 -5.55
C LYS A 41 5.33 7.15 -5.82
N VAL A 42 5.30 6.13 -4.99
CA VAL A 42 4.22 5.17 -4.94
C VAL A 42 3.56 5.26 -3.58
N SER A 43 2.25 5.09 -3.54
CA SER A 43 1.50 5.11 -2.29
C SER A 43 0.34 4.15 -2.37
N THR A 44 -0.21 3.80 -1.23
CA THR A 44 -1.38 2.94 -1.15
C THR A 44 -2.35 3.51 -0.14
N GLU A 45 -3.59 3.08 -0.23
CA GLU A 45 -4.60 3.38 0.76
C GLU A 45 -5.16 2.07 1.28
N PHE A 46 -5.23 1.95 2.60
CA PHE A 46 -5.87 0.80 3.24
C PHE A 46 -6.73 1.27 4.40
N ALA A 47 -7.69 0.44 4.77
CA ALA A 47 -8.62 0.78 5.84
C ALA A 47 -9.07 -0.45 6.59
N PHE A 48 -9.31 -0.25 7.87
CA PHE A 48 -9.96 -1.22 8.73
C PHE A 48 -11.44 -0.88 8.81
N GLY A 49 -12.30 -1.87 8.74
CA GLY A 49 -13.75 -1.69 8.86
C GLY A 49 -14.34 -2.69 9.83
N GLY A 50 -15.64 -2.55 10.07
CA GLY A 50 -16.37 -3.40 11.00
C GLY A 50 -16.40 -2.83 12.41
N GLY A 51 -17.21 -3.41 13.27
CA GLY A 51 -17.42 -2.91 14.64
C GLY A 51 -16.19 -3.00 15.53
N PHE A 52 -15.23 -3.83 15.17
CA PHE A 52 -14.03 -4.04 15.96
C PHE A 52 -12.86 -3.13 15.56
N ALA A 53 -13.00 -2.41 14.44
CA ALA A 53 -11.90 -1.66 13.85
C ALA A 53 -11.38 -0.56 14.78
N THR A 54 -12.27 0.19 15.39
CA THR A 54 -11.89 1.30 16.29
C THR A 54 -11.06 0.81 17.47
N TRP A 55 -11.44 -0.34 18.04
CA TRP A 55 -10.69 -0.93 19.13
C TRP A 55 -9.32 -1.42 18.64
N LEU A 56 -9.28 -2.07 17.49
CA LEU A 56 -8.05 -2.64 16.93
C LEU A 56 -7.00 -1.57 16.69
N VAL A 57 -7.36 -0.46 16.06
CA VAL A 57 -6.40 0.62 15.76
C VAL A 57 -5.90 1.31 17.03
N SER A 58 -6.64 1.24 18.14
CA SER A 58 -6.21 1.81 19.41
C SER A 58 -5.07 1.03 20.07
N LEU A 59 -4.76 -0.16 19.58
CA LEU A 59 -3.70 -1.01 20.14
C LEU A 59 -2.30 -0.60 19.68
N GLY A 60 -2.17 0.33 18.75
CA GLY A 60 -0.87 0.74 18.25
C GLY A 60 -0.16 -0.35 17.47
N LEU A 61 -0.88 -1.02 16.58
CA LEU A 61 -0.32 -2.06 15.74
C LEU A 61 0.65 -1.48 14.72
N THR A 62 1.60 -2.27 14.26
CA THR A 62 2.54 -1.84 13.23
C THR A 62 2.06 -2.33 11.87
N TRP A 63 2.00 -1.43 10.91
CA TRP A 63 1.70 -1.81 9.53
C TRP A 63 2.96 -1.69 8.68
N PHE A 64 3.06 -2.59 7.69
CA PHE A 64 4.16 -2.60 6.73
C PHE A 64 3.56 -2.63 5.32
N ALA A 65 3.95 -1.66 4.50
CA ALA A 65 3.55 -1.62 3.09
C ALA A 65 4.80 -1.83 2.25
N LYS A 66 4.80 -2.87 1.41
CA LYS A 66 5.91 -3.16 0.50
C LYS A 66 5.41 -3.01 -0.93
N PHE A 67 6.16 -2.28 -1.71
CA PHE A 67 5.84 -2.01 -3.10
C PHE A 67 6.79 -2.78 -4.01
N TYR A 68 6.21 -3.47 -4.98
CA TYR A 68 6.94 -4.32 -5.92
C TYR A 68 6.67 -3.89 -7.34
N VAL A 69 7.64 -4.15 -8.21
CA VAL A 69 7.50 -3.92 -9.63
C VAL A 69 7.83 -5.20 -10.38
N GLU A 70 7.05 -5.47 -11.41
CA GLU A 70 7.25 -6.60 -12.31
C GLU A 70 7.33 -6.08 -13.74
N SER A 71 8.40 -6.41 -14.43
CA SER A 71 8.57 -6.00 -15.80
C SER A 71 7.76 -6.92 -16.73
N ILE A 72 7.09 -6.32 -17.69
CA ILE A 72 6.46 -7.06 -18.78
C ILE A 72 7.48 -7.12 -19.91
N GLY A 73 8.44 -8.01 -19.77
CA GLY A 73 9.56 -8.13 -20.66
C GLY A 73 10.88 -8.02 -19.90
N PRO A 74 12.00 -7.79 -20.58
CA PRO A 74 13.26 -7.57 -19.89
C PRO A 74 13.23 -6.26 -19.14
N GLY A 75 13.70 -6.27 -17.91
CA GLY A 75 13.74 -5.10 -17.06
C GLY A 75 13.85 -5.48 -15.60
N TYR A 76 13.78 -4.48 -14.74
CA TYR A 76 13.90 -4.70 -13.30
C TYR A 76 12.63 -5.33 -12.72
N GLU A 77 12.85 -6.34 -11.90
CA GLU A 77 11.79 -6.93 -11.09
C GLU A 77 12.26 -7.00 -9.66
N GLY A 78 11.42 -6.61 -8.74
CA GLY A 78 11.77 -6.66 -7.33
C GLY A 78 11.03 -5.63 -6.49
N GLU A 79 11.57 -5.38 -5.32
CA GLU A 79 11.00 -4.42 -4.39
C GLU A 79 11.41 -3.00 -4.77
N LEU A 80 10.42 -2.11 -4.85
CA LEU A 80 10.67 -0.67 -5.07
C LEU A 80 10.99 0.05 -3.76
N GLY A 81 10.42 -0.42 -2.68
CA GLY A 81 10.60 0.19 -1.38
C GLY A 81 9.49 -0.23 -0.43
N SER A 82 9.60 0.23 0.80
CA SER A 82 8.60 -0.09 1.82
C SER A 82 8.39 1.11 2.75
N SER A 83 7.22 1.17 3.34
CA SER A 83 6.92 2.11 4.40
C SER A 83 6.30 1.36 5.56
N THR A 84 6.43 1.94 6.75
CA THR A 84 5.90 1.36 7.97
C THR A 84 5.42 2.45 8.89
N GLY A 85 4.49 2.12 9.73
CA GLY A 85 3.97 3.03 10.73
C GLY A 85 3.16 2.30 11.76
N ALA A 86 2.63 3.05 12.71
CA ALA A 86 1.77 2.50 13.74
C ALA A 86 0.34 2.95 13.51
N THR A 87 -0.61 2.09 13.88
CA THR A 87 -2.01 2.52 13.89
C THR A 87 -2.22 3.55 14.98
N VAL A 88 -3.15 4.47 14.74
CA VAL A 88 -3.45 5.58 15.63
C VAL A 88 -4.90 5.43 16.10
N ALA A 89 -5.10 5.60 17.40
CA ALA A 89 -6.46 5.54 17.97
C ALA A 89 -7.37 6.53 17.25
N GLY A 90 -8.53 6.04 16.84
CA GLY A 90 -9.52 6.86 16.14
C GLY A 90 -9.32 6.95 14.63
N GLN A 91 -8.21 6.44 14.09
CA GLN A 91 -7.94 6.48 12.67
C GLN A 91 -8.01 5.09 12.08
N VAL A 92 -8.97 4.85 11.20
CA VAL A 92 -9.17 3.54 10.58
C VAL A 92 -8.72 3.50 9.12
N SER A 93 -8.44 4.66 8.51
CA SER A 93 -8.02 4.77 7.12
C SER A 93 -6.64 5.39 7.03
N TYR A 94 -5.77 4.81 6.21
CA TYR A 94 -4.39 5.23 6.05
C TYR A 94 -4.07 5.34 4.56
N GLY A 95 -3.46 6.47 4.19
CA GLY A 95 -3.13 6.74 2.81
C GLY A 95 -2.05 7.81 2.69
N LEU A 96 -1.99 8.44 1.55
CA LEU A 96 -1.06 9.50 1.27
C LEU A 96 -1.23 10.67 2.25
N PRO A 97 -0.15 11.25 2.77
CA PRO A 97 1.26 10.99 2.42
C PRO A 97 1.93 9.91 3.27
N THR A 98 1.23 9.37 4.26
CA THR A 98 1.81 8.48 5.27
C THR A 98 2.38 7.19 4.67
N THR A 99 1.70 6.65 3.66
CA THR A 99 2.11 5.39 3.03
C THR A 99 3.06 5.58 1.85
N ALA A 100 3.39 6.81 1.50
CA ALA A 100 4.17 7.09 0.29
C ALA A 100 5.63 6.66 0.44
N VAL A 101 6.15 6.10 -0.64
CA VAL A 101 7.56 5.72 -0.74
C VAL A 101 8.14 6.40 -1.97
N SER A 102 9.31 7.00 -1.79
CA SER A 102 10.05 7.62 -2.89
C SER A 102 10.89 6.57 -3.61
N VAL A 103 10.78 6.54 -4.91
CA VAL A 103 11.57 5.65 -5.77
C VAL A 103 12.53 6.50 -6.57
N ALA A 104 13.80 6.10 -6.60
CA ALA A 104 14.84 6.90 -7.26
C ALA A 104 14.68 6.93 -8.78
N GLY A 105 14.02 5.95 -9.35
CA GLY A 105 13.80 5.85 -10.79
C GLY A 105 14.13 4.46 -11.29
N ILE A 106 13.62 4.15 -12.47
CA ILE A 106 13.89 2.88 -13.14
C ILE A 106 14.71 3.17 -14.39
N ALA A 107 15.81 2.42 -14.54
CA ALA A 107 16.77 2.70 -15.61
C ALA A 107 16.34 2.12 -16.96
N ASN A 108 15.67 0.98 -16.97
CA ASN A 108 15.34 0.29 -18.20
C ASN A 108 13.98 0.68 -18.71
N PRO A 109 13.87 1.17 -19.96
CA PRO A 109 12.56 1.46 -20.56
C PRO A 109 11.72 0.21 -20.67
N GLY A 110 10.43 0.37 -20.59
CA GLY A 110 9.48 -0.74 -20.74
C GLY A 110 8.22 -0.51 -19.95
N THR A 111 7.35 -1.50 -19.98
CA THR A 111 6.09 -1.50 -19.25
C THR A 111 6.24 -2.32 -17.98
N TYR A 112 5.76 -1.76 -16.88
CA TYR A 112 5.91 -2.37 -15.57
C TYR A 112 4.57 -2.41 -14.86
N LYS A 113 4.33 -3.50 -14.17
CA LYS A 113 3.16 -3.67 -13.31
C LYS A 113 3.59 -3.47 -11.86
N LEU A 114 2.80 -2.72 -11.12
CA LEU A 114 3.09 -2.42 -9.73
C LEU A 114 2.14 -3.22 -8.83
N THR A 115 2.66 -3.65 -7.68
CA THR A 115 1.84 -4.28 -6.65
C THR A 115 2.28 -3.78 -5.28
N CYS A 116 1.34 -3.79 -4.34
CA CYS A 116 1.62 -3.44 -2.95
C CYS A 116 1.06 -4.53 -2.05
N ALA A 117 1.88 -5.00 -1.12
CA ALA A 117 1.46 -5.94 -0.09
C ALA A 117 1.53 -5.24 1.26
N ILE A 118 0.48 -5.40 2.06
CA ILE A 118 0.40 -4.79 3.39
C ILE A 118 0.22 -5.89 4.41
N THR A 119 1.02 -5.85 5.46
CA THR A 119 0.91 -6.76 6.60
C THR A 119 0.78 -5.95 7.87
N ILE A 120 0.04 -6.48 8.82
CA ILE A 120 -0.16 -5.87 10.12
C ILE A 120 0.54 -6.73 11.17
N GLY A 121 1.37 -6.10 11.98
CA GLY A 121 2.07 -6.77 13.08
C GLY A 121 1.56 -6.34 14.43
N THR A 122 1.91 -7.10 15.46
CA THR A 122 1.46 -6.85 16.83
C THR A 122 2.45 -5.99 17.60
N GLY A 123 2.87 -4.87 17.01
CA GLY A 123 3.84 -3.96 17.58
C GLY A 123 5.17 -4.03 16.86
N ALA A 124 6.15 -3.26 17.34
CA ALA A 124 7.39 -3.04 16.60
C ALA A 124 8.23 -4.32 16.40
N VAL A 125 8.08 -5.31 17.25
CA VAL A 125 8.86 -6.53 17.25
C VAL A 125 8.01 -7.79 17.34
N GLY A 126 6.70 -7.64 17.25
CA GLY A 126 5.80 -8.79 17.36
C GLY A 126 5.74 -9.60 16.06
N PRO A 127 5.28 -10.86 16.14
CA PRO A 127 5.08 -11.65 14.93
C PRO A 127 3.99 -11.01 14.07
N PRO A 128 4.02 -11.22 12.74
CA PRO A 128 2.96 -10.73 11.90
C PRO A 128 1.63 -11.38 12.28
N SER A 129 0.58 -10.58 12.28
CA SER A 129 -0.77 -11.09 12.47
C SER A 129 -1.26 -11.70 11.15
N PRO A 130 -2.38 -12.44 11.18
CA PRO A 130 -2.97 -12.93 9.93
C PRO A 130 -3.64 -11.83 9.08
N ILE A 131 -3.59 -10.59 9.53
CA ILE A 131 -4.18 -9.47 8.79
C ILE A 131 -3.21 -9.03 7.72
N ALA A 132 -3.58 -9.28 6.48
CA ALA A 132 -2.76 -8.92 5.33
C ALA A 132 -3.64 -8.67 4.12
N GLY A 133 -3.13 -7.92 3.16
CA GLY A 133 -3.81 -7.67 1.92
C GLY A 133 -2.84 -7.21 0.86
N PHE A 134 -3.30 -7.20 -0.38
CA PHE A 134 -2.49 -6.65 -1.46
C PHE A 134 -3.40 -5.99 -2.50
N VAL A 135 -2.80 -5.13 -3.29
CA VAL A 135 -3.49 -4.47 -4.39
C VAL A 135 -2.55 -4.44 -5.59
N GLU A 136 -3.10 -4.66 -6.77
CA GLU A 136 -2.40 -4.41 -8.01
C GLU A 136 -2.56 -2.94 -8.36
N GLY A 137 -1.46 -2.29 -8.62
CA GLY A 137 -1.47 -0.89 -8.97
C GLY A 137 -1.60 -0.68 -10.47
N PRO A 138 -1.45 0.56 -10.89
CA PRO A 138 -1.47 0.87 -12.31
C PRO A 138 -0.25 0.28 -12.99
N MET A 139 -0.37 0.06 -14.30
CA MET A 139 0.79 -0.20 -15.13
C MET A 139 1.45 1.14 -15.44
N ILE A 140 2.77 1.18 -15.35
CA ILE A 140 3.55 2.35 -15.71
C ILE A 140 4.43 2.04 -16.91
N GLN A 141 4.71 3.07 -17.68
CA GLN A 141 5.63 2.98 -18.80
C GLN A 141 6.84 3.86 -18.54
N ILE A 142 8.01 3.25 -18.59
CA ILE A 142 9.28 3.95 -18.48
C ILE A 142 9.78 4.23 -19.90
N THR A 143 10.05 5.47 -20.21
CA THR A 143 10.43 5.88 -21.57
C THR A 143 11.91 6.23 -21.70
#